data_751e08816e8ee9f4713207b268359c8b
#
_entry.id   751e08816e8ee9f4713207b268359c8b
#
_cell.length_a   1.000
_cell.length_b   1.000
_cell.length_c   1.000
_cell.angle_alpha   90.00
_cell.angle_beta   90.00
_cell.angle_gamma   90.00
#
_symmetry.space_group_name_H-M   'P 1'
#
loop_
_entity.id
_entity.type
_entity.pdbx_description
1 polymer ?
#
loop_
_entity_poly.entity_id
_entity_poly.type
_entity_poly.pdbx_seq_one_letter_code
_entity_poly.pdbx_strand_id
1 'polypeptide(L)'
;MPVPMPSRPALPPEQVVAGPLVLRRVHADDAGAIAVAVRASLEHLRPWMPWATPDAADLRSQLVRVAEADELWESGTGFIYVMIARDTGPPGPDASGMVSDPDGEFVGTIGLHRRPADDAVEIGYWTVAAKTRRGYATAAARAMTQVALALPGARQVEIHCDEANTASAGVPRKLGYRLDRVEKHDKEAPGERGRRMIWIWDPAEGPRPGDEGTGPSAIGGFQGVRSPRPAGPRATGSADGRAARGGAR
;
A
#
# COMPACT_ATOMS: atom_id res chain seq x y z
N MET A 1 -38.18 -10.49 -15.22
CA MET A 1 -36.75 -10.79 -15.36
C MET A 1 -36.05 -10.09 -14.21
N PRO A 2 -35.38 -10.79 -13.27
CA PRO A 2 -34.56 -10.14 -12.27
C PRO A 2 -33.38 -9.47 -12.96
N VAL A 3 -33.16 -8.20 -12.67
CA VAL A 3 -31.97 -7.44 -13.11
C VAL A 3 -30.76 -8.13 -12.48
N PRO A 4 -29.72 -8.55 -13.25
CA PRO A 4 -28.53 -9.13 -12.66
C PRO A 4 -27.91 -8.07 -11.76
N MET A 5 -27.69 -8.42 -10.49
CA MET A 5 -26.95 -7.59 -9.55
C MET A 5 -25.54 -7.38 -10.12
N PRO A 6 -25.01 -6.14 -10.11
CA PRO A 6 -23.65 -5.89 -10.57
C PRO A 6 -22.71 -6.79 -9.77
N SER A 7 -21.88 -7.56 -10.48
CA SER A 7 -20.87 -8.39 -9.84
C SER A 7 -19.92 -7.48 -9.05
N ARG A 8 -19.68 -7.84 -7.79
CA ARG A 8 -18.73 -7.11 -6.94
C ARG A 8 -17.38 -7.00 -7.67
N PRO A 9 -16.75 -5.82 -7.71
CA PRO A 9 -15.45 -5.68 -8.37
C PRO A 9 -14.44 -6.65 -7.76
N ALA A 10 -13.61 -7.27 -8.60
CA ALA A 10 -12.51 -8.11 -8.08
C ALA A 10 -11.52 -7.21 -7.36
N LEU A 11 -11.38 -7.44 -6.06
CA LEU A 11 -10.50 -6.69 -5.17
C LEU A 11 -9.12 -7.38 -5.11
N PRO A 12 -8.05 -6.63 -4.92
CA PRO A 12 -6.73 -7.21 -4.69
C PRO A 12 -6.64 -7.87 -3.29
N PRO A 13 -5.60 -8.69 -3.03
CA PRO A 13 -5.38 -9.23 -1.70
C PRO A 13 -5.15 -8.11 -0.68
N GLU A 14 -5.73 -8.23 0.51
CA GLU A 14 -5.57 -7.23 1.59
C GLU A 14 -4.15 -7.24 2.19
N GLN A 15 -3.36 -8.29 1.92
CA GLN A 15 -1.98 -8.42 2.37
C GLN A 15 -1.09 -9.02 1.28
N VAL A 16 0.10 -8.45 1.09
CA VAL A 16 1.11 -8.87 0.13
C VAL A 16 2.48 -8.88 0.79
N VAL A 17 3.26 -9.95 0.60
CA VAL A 17 4.67 -9.99 1.02
C VAL A 17 5.55 -9.45 -0.09
N ALA A 18 6.38 -8.46 0.22
CA ALA A 18 7.24 -7.75 -0.73
C ALA A 18 8.69 -7.72 -0.23
N GLY A 19 9.38 -8.85 -0.31
CA GLY A 19 10.74 -9.01 0.24
C GLY A 19 10.77 -8.77 1.75
N PRO A 20 11.46 -7.71 2.23
CA PRO A 20 11.53 -7.40 3.66
C PRO A 20 10.26 -6.73 4.19
N LEU A 21 9.24 -6.50 3.35
CA LEU A 21 8.03 -5.79 3.71
C LEU A 21 6.81 -6.72 3.76
N VAL A 22 5.87 -6.35 4.61
CA VAL A 22 4.45 -6.68 4.47
C VAL A 22 3.73 -5.41 4.02
N LEU A 23 2.98 -5.52 2.93
CA LEU A 23 2.05 -4.50 2.47
C LEU A 23 0.68 -4.98 2.89
N ARG A 24 -0.03 -4.24 3.70
CA ARG A 24 -1.41 -4.58 4.10
C ARG A 24 -2.34 -3.39 3.91
N ARG A 25 -3.62 -3.68 3.64
CA ARG A 25 -4.67 -2.66 3.57
C ARG A 25 -4.54 -1.71 4.76
N VAL A 26 -4.64 -0.42 4.53
CA VAL A 26 -4.67 0.59 5.59
C VAL A 26 -5.97 0.47 6.38
N HIS A 27 -5.90 0.65 7.71
CA HIS A 27 -7.04 0.63 8.63
C HIS A 27 -7.02 1.87 9.54
N ALA A 28 -8.14 2.16 10.19
CA ALA A 28 -8.27 3.31 11.08
C ALA A 28 -7.21 3.33 12.20
N ASP A 29 -6.80 2.15 12.69
CA ASP A 29 -5.77 2.00 13.73
C ASP A 29 -4.38 2.48 13.26
N ASP A 30 -4.15 2.56 11.96
CA ASP A 30 -2.89 3.05 11.40
C ASP A 30 -2.77 4.58 11.45
N ALA A 31 -3.88 5.29 11.59
CA ALA A 31 -3.92 6.75 11.47
C ALA A 31 -2.94 7.45 12.44
N GLY A 32 -2.77 6.91 13.64
CA GLY A 32 -1.83 7.43 14.64
C GLY A 32 -0.37 7.31 14.19
N ALA A 33 0.02 6.12 13.74
CA ALA A 33 1.37 5.85 13.24
C ALA A 33 1.67 6.68 11.98
N ILE A 34 0.70 6.78 11.06
CA ILE A 34 0.82 7.61 9.84
C ILE A 34 1.01 9.08 10.20
N ALA A 35 0.21 9.64 11.14
CA ALA A 35 0.33 11.03 11.58
C ALA A 35 1.73 11.34 12.13
N VAL A 36 2.27 10.47 12.99
CA VAL A 36 3.63 10.60 13.54
C VAL A 36 4.67 10.56 12.43
N ALA A 37 4.56 9.60 11.51
CA ALA A 37 5.48 9.42 10.40
C ALA A 37 5.46 10.59 9.40
N VAL A 38 4.26 11.12 9.08
CA VAL A 38 4.09 12.31 8.25
C VAL A 38 4.74 13.52 8.90
N ARG A 39 4.50 13.75 10.20
CA ARG A 39 5.10 14.85 10.95
C ARG A 39 6.63 14.80 10.91
N ALA A 40 7.21 13.63 11.15
CA ALA A 40 8.65 13.42 11.11
C ALA A 40 9.25 13.54 9.70
N SER A 41 8.41 13.53 8.67
CA SER A 41 8.85 13.50 7.26
C SER A 41 8.39 14.72 6.45
N LEU A 42 7.76 15.73 7.07
CA LEU A 42 7.16 16.88 6.36
C LEU A 42 8.14 17.58 5.42
N GLU A 43 9.35 17.90 5.88
CA GLU A 43 10.36 18.57 5.05
C GLU A 43 10.79 17.72 3.85
N HIS A 44 10.80 16.40 4.00
CA HIS A 44 11.12 15.45 2.94
C HIS A 44 9.97 15.30 1.93
N LEU A 45 8.71 15.34 2.40
CA LEU A 45 7.53 15.09 1.58
C LEU A 45 7.03 16.35 0.85
N ARG A 46 7.04 17.51 1.51
CA ARG A 46 6.52 18.79 0.97
C ARG A 46 7.01 19.15 -0.43
N PRO A 47 8.27 18.93 -0.80
CA PRO A 47 8.72 19.23 -2.16
C PRO A 47 7.96 18.49 -3.27
N TRP A 48 7.37 17.32 -2.96
CA TRP A 48 6.84 16.37 -3.95
C TRP A 48 5.39 15.98 -3.75
N MET A 49 4.84 16.23 -2.56
CA MET A 49 3.49 15.79 -2.16
C MET A 49 2.65 17.01 -1.78
N PRO A 50 1.70 17.44 -2.62
CA PRO A 50 0.84 18.60 -2.36
C PRO A 50 0.07 18.50 -1.03
N TRP A 51 -0.29 17.26 -0.67
CA TRP A 51 -1.01 16.96 0.56
C TRP A 51 -0.15 17.01 1.84
N ALA A 52 1.19 17.07 1.72
CA ALA A 52 2.10 17.07 2.87
C ALA A 52 2.17 18.45 3.52
N THR A 53 1.08 18.83 4.16
CA THR A 53 0.93 20.08 4.93
C THR A 53 1.07 19.81 6.43
N PRO A 54 1.25 20.84 7.29
CA PRO A 54 1.23 20.66 8.73
C PRO A 54 -0.04 19.95 9.22
N ASP A 55 -1.21 20.26 8.67
CA ASP A 55 -2.49 19.67 9.03
C ASP A 55 -2.54 18.17 8.67
N ALA A 56 -1.81 17.74 7.64
CA ALA A 56 -1.70 16.31 7.29
C ALA A 56 -0.97 15.49 8.37
N ALA A 57 -0.25 16.12 9.30
CA ALA A 57 0.39 15.48 10.43
C ALA A 57 -0.53 15.29 11.64
N ASP A 58 -1.81 15.69 11.55
CA ASP A 58 -2.78 15.55 12.61
C ASP A 58 -3.54 14.21 12.50
N LEU A 59 -3.81 13.60 13.65
CA LEU A 59 -4.54 12.34 13.73
C LEU A 59 -5.90 12.42 13.02
N ARG A 60 -6.65 13.54 13.22
CA ARG A 60 -7.96 13.72 12.60
C ARG A 60 -7.88 13.70 11.08
N SER A 61 -6.90 14.39 10.51
CA SER A 61 -6.68 14.41 9.06
C SER A 61 -6.33 13.03 8.51
N GLN A 62 -5.56 12.23 9.26
CA GLN A 62 -5.23 10.87 8.85
C GLN A 62 -6.44 9.92 8.97
N LEU A 63 -7.29 10.08 9.98
CA LEU A 63 -8.54 9.30 10.08
C LEU A 63 -9.47 9.58 8.87
N VAL A 64 -9.57 10.83 8.43
CA VAL A 64 -10.35 11.18 7.22
C VAL A 64 -9.74 10.49 5.99
N ARG A 65 -8.42 10.55 5.81
CA ARG A 65 -7.73 9.92 4.67
C ARG A 65 -7.87 8.40 4.65
N VAL A 66 -7.86 7.77 5.83
CA VAL A 66 -8.09 6.32 5.92
C VAL A 66 -9.53 5.98 5.56
N ALA A 67 -10.51 6.78 6.00
CA ALA A 67 -11.90 6.58 5.60
C ALA A 67 -12.09 6.75 4.08
N GLU A 68 -11.46 7.76 3.46
CA GLU A 68 -11.43 7.93 2.00
C GLU A 68 -10.78 6.73 1.30
N ALA A 69 -9.70 6.17 1.88
CA ALA A 69 -9.04 4.98 1.35
C ALA A 69 -9.95 3.74 1.42
N ASP A 70 -10.77 3.60 2.46
CA ASP A 70 -11.76 2.54 2.55
C ASP A 70 -12.85 2.69 1.48
N GLU A 71 -13.34 3.91 1.22
CA GLU A 71 -14.30 4.18 0.14
C GLU A 71 -13.72 3.83 -1.24
N LEU A 72 -12.47 4.20 -1.50
CA LEU A 72 -11.76 3.83 -2.73
C LEU A 72 -11.63 2.31 -2.87
N TRP A 73 -11.36 1.62 -1.76
CA TRP A 73 -11.24 0.15 -1.74
C TRP A 73 -12.57 -0.52 -2.06
N GLU A 74 -13.64 -0.14 -1.39
CA GLU A 74 -14.97 -0.72 -1.60
C GLU A 74 -15.53 -0.42 -3.00
N SER A 75 -15.23 0.76 -3.56
CA SER A 75 -15.58 1.10 -4.94
C SER A 75 -14.71 0.40 -5.99
N GLY A 76 -13.56 -0.17 -5.59
CA GLY A 76 -12.60 -0.79 -6.50
C GLY A 76 -11.83 0.19 -7.36
N THR A 77 -11.80 1.49 -6.99
CA THR A 77 -11.13 2.56 -7.75
C THR A 77 -9.71 2.86 -7.26
N GLY A 78 -9.42 2.52 -5.99
CA GLY A 78 -8.09 2.70 -5.41
C GLY A 78 -7.86 1.76 -4.23
N PHE A 79 -6.60 1.40 -4.00
CA PHE A 79 -6.22 0.42 -2.98
C PHE A 79 -4.97 0.90 -2.26
N ILE A 80 -5.12 1.36 -1.02
CA ILE A 80 -4.03 1.93 -0.23
C ILE A 80 -3.54 0.91 0.79
N TYR A 81 -2.22 0.72 0.80
CA TYR A 81 -1.52 -0.18 1.70
C TYR A 81 -0.53 0.58 2.58
N VAL A 82 -0.42 0.18 3.82
CA VAL A 82 0.71 0.52 4.66
C VAL A 82 1.88 -0.41 4.34
N MET A 83 3.09 0.12 4.38
CA MET A 83 4.33 -0.64 4.22
C MET A 83 4.93 -0.88 5.61
N ILE A 84 5.00 -2.14 6.02
CA ILE A 84 5.56 -2.57 7.30
C ILE A 84 6.86 -3.33 7.03
N ALA A 85 7.98 -2.83 7.52
CA ALA A 85 9.24 -3.54 7.46
C ALA A 85 9.28 -4.60 8.56
N ARG A 86 9.46 -5.86 8.16
CA ARG A 86 9.71 -6.95 9.10
C ARG A 86 11.09 -6.76 9.72
N ASP A 87 11.14 -6.80 11.02
CA ASP A 87 12.42 -6.78 11.73
C ASP A 87 13.13 -8.12 11.49
N THR A 88 14.22 -8.08 10.73
CA THR A 88 15.09 -9.24 10.49
C THR A 88 16.37 -9.17 11.35
N GLY A 89 16.45 -8.20 12.27
CA GLY A 89 17.59 -7.96 13.14
C GLY A 89 17.25 -8.11 14.63
N PRO A 90 18.27 -8.24 15.51
CA PRO A 90 18.05 -8.21 16.95
C PRO A 90 17.44 -6.84 17.34
N PRO A 91 16.52 -6.81 18.32
CA PRO A 91 15.86 -5.57 18.75
C PRO A 91 16.93 -4.58 19.26
N GLY A 92 17.18 -3.55 18.44
CA GLY A 92 17.97 -2.40 18.87
C GLY A 92 17.06 -1.38 19.56
N PRO A 93 17.58 -0.54 20.48
CA PRO A 93 16.77 0.53 21.05
C PRO A 93 16.33 1.48 19.94
N ASP A 94 15.02 1.52 19.69
CA ASP A 94 14.43 2.43 18.74
C ASP A 94 14.48 3.85 19.31
N ALA A 95 15.34 4.68 18.73
CA ALA A 95 15.55 6.06 19.16
C ALA A 95 14.47 7.03 18.66
N SER A 96 13.45 6.55 17.90
CA SER A 96 12.48 7.43 17.21
C SER A 96 11.13 7.54 17.91
N GLY A 97 10.85 6.75 18.94
CA GLY A 97 9.55 6.76 19.63
C GLY A 97 8.36 6.40 18.73
N MET A 98 8.60 5.78 17.58
CA MET A 98 7.56 5.35 16.67
C MET A 98 6.92 4.06 17.18
N VAL A 99 5.59 4.03 17.13
CA VAL A 99 4.80 2.85 17.49
C VAL A 99 5.16 1.71 16.54
N SER A 100 5.79 0.67 17.05
CA SER A 100 6.01 -0.56 16.30
C SER A 100 4.66 -1.28 16.19
N ASP A 101 4.24 -1.57 14.95
CA ASP A 101 3.21 -2.56 14.69
C ASP A 101 3.74 -3.89 15.24
N PRO A 102 2.93 -4.72 15.93
CA PRO A 102 3.38 -6.03 16.41
C PRO A 102 4.00 -6.89 15.31
N ASP A 103 3.73 -6.57 14.03
CA ASP A 103 4.26 -7.24 12.86
C ASP A 103 5.52 -6.58 12.25
N GLY A 104 5.98 -5.43 12.79
CA GLY A 104 7.15 -4.71 12.29
C GLY A 104 7.08 -3.19 12.38
N GLU A 105 7.92 -2.49 11.63
CA GLU A 105 8.05 -1.03 11.65
C GLU A 105 7.33 -0.41 10.44
N PHE A 106 6.49 0.62 10.68
CA PHE A 106 5.87 1.41 9.61
C PHE A 106 6.95 2.22 8.85
N VAL A 107 6.99 2.07 7.51
CA VAL A 107 8.01 2.74 6.67
C VAL A 107 7.42 3.61 5.56
N GLY A 108 6.08 3.68 5.43
CA GLY A 108 5.39 4.50 4.44
C GLY A 108 4.10 3.88 3.94
N THR A 109 3.55 4.42 2.86
CA THR A 109 2.39 3.84 2.17
C THR A 109 2.64 3.69 0.68
N ILE A 110 1.89 2.78 0.07
CA ILE A 110 1.83 2.57 -1.36
C ILE A 110 0.37 2.38 -1.78
N GLY A 111 -0.03 2.96 -2.90
CA GLY A 111 -1.39 2.87 -3.41
C GLY A 111 -1.43 2.45 -4.87
N LEU A 112 -2.52 1.79 -5.24
CA LEU A 112 -2.94 1.54 -6.60
C LEU A 112 -4.14 2.43 -6.91
N HIS A 113 -4.09 3.18 -8.01
CA HIS A 113 -5.17 4.06 -8.45
C HIS A 113 -5.55 3.69 -9.88
N ARG A 114 -6.80 3.32 -10.11
CA ARG A 114 -7.26 3.00 -11.46
C ARG A 114 -7.31 4.25 -12.33
N ARG A 115 -6.84 4.09 -13.56
CA ARG A 115 -6.92 5.07 -14.65
C ARG A 115 -7.80 4.49 -15.78
N PRO A 116 -9.14 4.50 -15.63
CA PRO A 116 -10.04 3.78 -16.56
C PRO A 116 -9.92 4.26 -18.00
N ALA A 117 -9.60 5.53 -18.24
CA ALA A 117 -9.45 6.09 -19.58
C ALA A 117 -8.25 5.48 -20.34
N ASP A 118 -7.25 4.97 -19.62
CA ASP A 118 -6.00 4.47 -20.19
C ASP A 118 -5.85 2.94 -20.03
N ASP A 119 -6.86 2.25 -19.49
CA ASP A 119 -6.78 0.84 -19.05
C ASP A 119 -5.57 0.58 -18.13
N ALA A 120 -5.19 1.60 -17.36
CA ALA A 120 -3.98 1.63 -16.56
C ALA A 120 -4.27 1.61 -15.05
N VAL A 121 -3.26 1.21 -14.29
CA VAL A 121 -3.22 1.35 -12.83
C VAL A 121 -1.96 2.13 -12.46
N GLU A 122 -2.14 3.28 -11.83
CA GLU A 122 -1.03 4.09 -11.32
C GLU A 122 -0.61 3.62 -9.94
N ILE A 123 0.70 3.48 -9.73
CA ILE A 123 1.31 3.24 -8.41
C ILE A 123 1.84 4.54 -7.85
N GLY A 124 1.27 4.98 -6.72
CA GLY A 124 1.76 6.09 -5.91
C GLY A 124 2.37 5.58 -4.59
N TYR A 125 3.45 6.19 -4.11
CA TYR A 125 4.08 5.82 -2.84
C TYR A 125 4.80 6.98 -2.19
N TRP A 126 4.96 6.88 -0.88
CA TRP A 126 5.92 7.67 -0.12
C TRP A 126 6.56 6.83 0.98
N THR A 127 7.75 7.24 1.43
CA THR A 127 8.49 6.57 2.50
C THR A 127 8.85 7.57 3.59
N VAL A 128 8.89 7.08 4.83
CA VAL A 128 9.38 7.84 5.99
C VAL A 128 10.80 8.34 5.70
N ALA A 129 11.08 9.61 5.97
CA ALA A 129 12.35 10.25 5.64
C ALA A 129 13.57 9.46 6.14
N ALA A 130 13.55 9.01 7.41
CA ALA A 130 14.61 8.22 8.03
C ALA A 130 14.74 6.79 7.44
N LYS A 131 13.77 6.34 6.63
CA LYS A 131 13.73 4.99 6.04
C LYS A 131 13.98 4.99 4.54
N THR A 132 14.31 6.13 3.96
CA THR A 132 14.65 6.24 2.53
C THR A 132 15.95 5.51 2.19
N ARG A 133 16.16 5.23 0.88
CA ARG A 133 17.37 4.58 0.34
C ARG A 133 17.65 3.15 0.84
N ARG A 134 16.68 2.51 1.49
CA ARG A 134 16.75 1.11 1.96
C ARG A 134 16.10 0.13 0.97
N GLY A 135 15.66 0.60 -0.19
CA GLY A 135 15.04 -0.24 -1.21
C GLY A 135 13.56 -0.52 -1.00
N TYR A 136 12.93 -0.01 0.06
CA TYR A 136 11.54 -0.30 0.42
C TYR A 136 10.55 0.08 -0.68
N ALA A 137 10.62 1.32 -1.21
CA ALA A 137 9.75 1.73 -2.31
C ALA A 137 9.91 0.84 -3.55
N THR A 138 11.14 0.40 -3.86
CA THR A 138 11.40 -0.50 -5.00
C THR A 138 10.82 -1.89 -4.76
N ALA A 139 10.98 -2.45 -3.56
CA ALA A 139 10.42 -3.76 -3.21
C ALA A 139 8.88 -3.72 -3.23
N ALA A 140 8.28 -2.68 -2.63
CA ALA A 140 6.85 -2.49 -2.63
C ALA A 140 6.28 -2.31 -4.05
N ALA A 141 6.85 -1.40 -4.86
CA ALA A 141 6.39 -1.15 -6.21
C ALA A 141 6.52 -2.39 -7.11
N ARG A 142 7.58 -3.21 -6.95
CA ARG A 142 7.72 -4.49 -7.65
C ARG A 142 6.55 -5.43 -7.36
N ALA A 143 6.20 -5.61 -6.09
CA ALA A 143 5.10 -6.48 -5.69
C ALA A 143 3.75 -5.93 -6.18
N MET A 144 3.54 -4.61 -6.02
CA MET A 144 2.30 -3.96 -6.43
C MET A 144 2.12 -3.90 -7.95
N THR A 145 3.19 -3.92 -8.74
CA THR A 145 3.10 -4.10 -10.21
C THR A 145 2.39 -5.41 -10.56
N GLN A 146 2.74 -6.52 -9.88
CA GLN A 146 2.09 -7.81 -10.12
C GLN A 146 0.62 -7.81 -9.67
N VAL A 147 0.35 -7.20 -8.52
CA VAL A 147 -1.03 -7.04 -8.02
C VAL A 147 -1.87 -6.21 -8.99
N ALA A 148 -1.33 -5.10 -9.49
CA ALA A 148 -2.01 -4.21 -10.42
C ALA A 148 -2.36 -4.92 -11.74
N LEU A 149 -1.42 -5.68 -12.32
CA LEU A 149 -1.65 -6.45 -13.55
C LEU A 149 -2.69 -7.57 -13.38
N ALA A 150 -2.90 -8.06 -12.17
CA ALA A 150 -3.92 -9.05 -11.88
C ALA A 150 -5.34 -8.44 -11.73
N LEU A 151 -5.46 -7.12 -11.66
CA LEU A 151 -6.75 -6.45 -11.57
C LEU A 151 -7.49 -6.49 -12.93
N PRO A 152 -8.79 -6.76 -12.94
CA PRO A 152 -9.57 -6.78 -14.17
C PRO A 152 -9.48 -5.44 -14.93
N GLY A 153 -9.23 -5.51 -16.24
CA GLY A 153 -9.14 -4.33 -17.11
C GLY A 153 -7.81 -3.59 -17.06
N ALA A 154 -6.88 -3.96 -16.19
CA ALA A 154 -5.54 -3.38 -16.17
C ALA A 154 -4.70 -3.98 -17.30
N ARG A 155 -4.26 -3.14 -18.25
CA ARG A 155 -3.36 -3.53 -19.35
C ARG A 155 -1.94 -3.11 -19.08
N GLN A 156 -1.75 -2.00 -18.39
CA GLN A 156 -0.45 -1.44 -18.06
C GLN A 156 -0.43 -0.90 -16.62
N VAL A 157 0.77 -0.74 -16.09
CA VAL A 157 1.01 -0.13 -14.79
C VAL A 157 1.87 1.10 -14.97
N GLU A 158 1.48 2.19 -14.33
CA GLU A 158 2.16 3.48 -14.45
C GLU A 158 2.77 3.92 -13.11
N ILE A 159 3.87 4.65 -13.19
CA ILE A 159 4.44 5.41 -12.08
C ILE A 159 4.70 6.83 -12.59
N HIS A 160 4.11 7.82 -11.92
CA HIS A 160 4.23 9.22 -12.27
C HIS A 160 5.12 9.95 -11.26
N CYS A 161 5.99 10.83 -11.73
CA CYS A 161 6.75 11.74 -10.89
C CYS A 161 7.23 12.96 -11.67
N ASP A 162 7.44 14.10 -11.01
CA ASP A 162 8.11 15.23 -11.64
C ASP A 162 9.58 14.90 -11.95
N GLU A 163 10.11 15.43 -13.07
CA GLU A 163 11.48 15.15 -13.51
C GLU A 163 12.55 15.59 -12.51
N ALA A 164 12.24 16.55 -11.63
CA ALA A 164 13.12 16.97 -10.56
C ALA A 164 13.18 15.97 -9.41
N ASN A 165 12.17 15.08 -9.25
CA ASN A 165 12.15 14.04 -8.23
C ASN A 165 12.95 12.81 -8.67
N THR A 166 14.28 12.97 -8.74
CA THR A 166 15.20 11.91 -9.19
C THR A 166 15.16 10.66 -8.31
N ALA A 167 14.80 10.82 -7.03
CA ALA A 167 14.67 9.70 -6.10
C ALA A 167 13.46 8.83 -6.49
N SER A 168 12.32 9.45 -6.77
CA SER A 168 11.12 8.73 -7.23
C SER A 168 11.37 8.10 -8.61
N ALA A 169 11.95 8.82 -9.56
CA ALA A 169 12.30 8.30 -10.89
C ALA A 169 13.28 7.12 -10.85
N GLY A 170 14.07 6.99 -9.80
CA GLY A 170 14.96 5.86 -9.58
C GLY A 170 14.25 4.52 -9.33
N VAL A 171 13.00 4.54 -8.87
CA VAL A 171 12.22 3.33 -8.59
C VAL A 171 11.79 2.63 -9.90
N PRO A 172 11.04 3.30 -10.80
CA PRO A 172 10.63 2.67 -12.06
C PRO A 172 11.83 2.26 -12.92
N ARG A 173 12.93 3.05 -12.96
CA ARG A 173 14.17 2.65 -13.66
C ARG A 173 14.73 1.33 -13.18
N LYS A 174 14.82 1.14 -11.85
CA LYS A 174 15.34 -0.11 -11.26
C LYS A 174 14.42 -1.30 -11.49
N LEU A 175 13.15 -1.05 -11.75
CA LEU A 175 12.16 -2.08 -12.01
C LEU A 175 12.04 -2.41 -13.50
N GLY A 176 12.72 -1.69 -14.39
CA GLY A 176 12.64 -1.90 -15.85
C GLY A 176 11.41 -1.26 -16.50
N TYR A 177 10.76 -0.30 -15.83
CA TYR A 177 9.74 0.51 -16.48
C TYR A 177 10.34 1.35 -17.59
N ARG A 178 9.63 1.49 -18.69
CA ARG A 178 9.98 2.39 -19.80
C ARG A 178 9.48 3.80 -19.50
N LEU A 179 10.32 4.81 -19.68
CA LEU A 179 9.85 6.19 -19.75
C LEU A 179 9.06 6.37 -21.05
N ASP A 180 7.76 6.56 -20.94
CA ASP A 180 6.88 6.72 -22.08
C ASP A 180 6.92 8.15 -22.60
N ARG A 181 6.64 9.11 -21.74
CA ARG A 181 6.60 10.52 -22.09
C ARG A 181 6.92 11.43 -20.90
N VAL A 182 7.24 12.66 -21.23
CA VAL A 182 7.34 13.77 -20.28
C VAL A 182 6.36 14.85 -20.74
N GLU A 183 5.40 15.17 -19.91
CA GLU A 183 4.36 16.15 -20.21
C GLU A 183 4.45 17.38 -19.30
N LYS A 184 3.96 18.51 -19.79
CA LYS A 184 3.80 19.70 -18.96
C LYS A 184 2.59 19.53 -18.06
N HIS A 185 2.73 19.93 -16.79
CA HIS A 185 1.62 20.01 -15.85
C HIS A 185 1.79 21.24 -14.94
N ASP A 186 0.73 21.68 -14.32
CA ASP A 186 0.81 22.72 -13.30
C ASP A 186 1.55 22.17 -12.07
N LYS A 187 2.39 23.01 -11.47
CA LYS A 187 3.11 22.64 -10.25
C LYS A 187 2.13 22.54 -9.10
N GLU A 188 2.06 21.38 -8.50
CA GLU A 188 1.22 21.08 -7.34
C GLU A 188 2.03 21.14 -6.04
N ALA A 189 3.35 20.91 -6.13
CA ALA A 189 4.27 20.95 -5.00
C ALA A 189 5.50 21.84 -5.28
N PRO A 190 6.12 22.44 -4.25
CA PRO A 190 7.17 23.45 -4.43
C PRO A 190 8.47 22.94 -5.05
N GLY A 191 8.75 21.65 -5.00
CA GLY A 191 9.96 21.03 -5.59
C GLY A 191 9.81 20.68 -7.06
N GLU A 192 8.60 20.74 -7.60
CA GLU A 192 8.31 20.37 -8.98
C GLU A 192 8.81 21.40 -9.99
N ARG A 193 9.19 20.93 -11.16
CA ARG A 193 9.48 21.73 -12.35
C ARG A 193 8.28 21.92 -13.27
N GLY A 194 7.19 21.18 -13.04
CA GLY A 194 6.01 21.15 -13.89
C GLY A 194 6.23 20.28 -15.13
N ARG A 195 7.07 19.27 -15.01
CA ARG A 195 7.38 18.29 -16.05
C ARG A 195 7.22 16.89 -15.49
N ARG A 196 6.05 16.29 -15.73
CA ARG A 196 5.69 14.97 -15.23
C ARG A 196 6.26 13.89 -16.16
N MET A 197 7.11 13.02 -15.61
CA MET A 197 7.52 11.78 -16.25
C MET A 197 6.47 10.71 -16.01
N ILE A 198 6.04 10.03 -17.07
CA ILE A 198 5.15 8.88 -17.03
C ILE A 198 5.94 7.65 -17.41
N TRP A 199 6.09 6.74 -16.46
CA TRP A 199 6.79 5.47 -16.62
C TRP A 199 5.77 4.35 -16.72
N ILE A 200 5.93 3.47 -17.72
CA ILE A 200 4.99 2.40 -18.01
C ILE A 200 5.67 1.04 -17.90
N TRP A 201 4.98 0.13 -17.25
CA TRP A 201 5.22 -1.30 -17.35
C TRP A 201 4.09 -1.93 -18.17
N ASP A 202 4.44 -2.44 -19.34
CA ASP A 202 3.54 -3.17 -20.22
C ASP A 202 4.05 -4.63 -20.36
N PRO A 203 3.28 -5.62 -19.88
CA PRO A 203 3.68 -7.03 -19.99
C PRO A 203 3.78 -7.51 -21.45
N ALA A 204 3.10 -6.87 -22.41
CA ALA A 204 3.15 -7.23 -23.83
C ALA A 204 4.48 -6.83 -24.49
N GLU A 205 5.14 -5.77 -23.98
CA GLU A 205 6.44 -5.31 -24.51
C GLU A 205 7.63 -6.12 -23.93
N GLY A 206 7.44 -6.78 -22.78
CA GLY A 206 8.47 -7.55 -22.07
C GLY A 206 9.67 -6.70 -21.59
N PRO A 207 10.60 -7.26 -20.82
CA PRO A 207 11.86 -6.60 -20.50
C PRO A 207 12.71 -6.46 -21.76
N ARG A 208 13.35 -5.30 -21.97
CA ARG A 208 14.24 -5.10 -23.13
C ARG A 208 15.52 -5.94 -23.01
N PRO A 209 16.11 -6.37 -24.15
CA PRO A 209 17.46 -6.93 -24.14
C PRO A 209 18.44 -5.94 -23.50
N GLY A 210 19.07 -6.33 -22.40
CA GLY A 210 19.96 -5.49 -21.58
C GLY A 210 19.48 -5.25 -20.15
N ASP A 211 18.19 -5.47 -19.85
CA ASP A 211 17.60 -5.39 -18.49
C ASP A 211 17.62 -6.75 -17.74
N GLU A 212 18.41 -7.69 -18.24
CA GLU A 212 18.54 -9.01 -17.62
C GLU A 212 19.06 -8.88 -16.18
N GLY A 213 18.14 -8.96 -15.23
CA GLY A 213 18.46 -9.01 -13.80
C GLY A 213 17.54 -8.24 -12.86
N THR A 214 16.68 -7.33 -13.32
CA THR A 214 15.89 -6.46 -12.45
C THR A 214 14.38 -6.45 -12.69
N GLY A 215 13.88 -7.12 -13.74
CA GLY A 215 12.44 -7.27 -13.96
C GLY A 215 11.74 -8.00 -12.82
N PRO A 216 10.44 -7.78 -12.58
CA PRO A 216 9.68 -8.59 -11.65
C PRO A 216 9.68 -10.03 -12.17
N SER A 217 10.52 -10.91 -11.59
CA SER A 217 10.46 -12.34 -11.85
C SER A 217 9.04 -12.80 -11.65
N ALA A 218 8.49 -13.56 -12.61
CA ALA A 218 7.24 -14.27 -12.42
C ALA A 218 7.41 -15.16 -11.19
N ILE A 219 6.83 -14.75 -10.06
CA ILE A 219 6.81 -15.53 -8.85
C ILE A 219 5.95 -16.75 -9.18
N GLY A 220 6.60 -17.92 -9.19
CA GLY A 220 5.94 -19.19 -9.42
C GLY A 220 4.67 -19.31 -8.57
N GLY A 221 3.61 -19.74 -9.23
CA GLY A 221 2.28 -20.08 -8.76
C GLY A 221 1.85 -19.52 -7.41
N PHE A 222 0.94 -18.59 -7.45
CA PHE A 222 0.15 -18.12 -6.30
C PHE A 222 -0.56 -19.34 -5.67
N GLN A 223 0.06 -20.00 -4.70
CA GLN A 223 -0.67 -20.92 -3.83
C GLN A 223 -1.50 -20.04 -2.90
N GLY A 224 -2.82 -20.03 -3.16
CA GLY A 224 -3.79 -19.27 -2.41
C GLY A 224 -3.64 -19.53 -0.91
N VAL A 225 -3.32 -18.47 -0.18
CA VAL A 225 -3.42 -18.46 1.27
C VAL A 225 -4.90 -18.62 1.59
N ARG A 226 -5.25 -19.79 2.15
CA ARG A 226 -6.62 -20.07 2.62
C ARG A 226 -6.97 -19.03 3.70
N SER A 227 -8.04 -18.29 3.45
CA SER A 227 -8.65 -17.43 4.47
C SER A 227 -8.90 -18.24 5.75
N PRO A 228 -8.57 -17.72 6.94
CA PRO A 228 -8.95 -18.37 8.19
C PRO A 228 -10.48 -18.47 8.25
N ARG A 229 -11.00 -19.68 8.48
CA ARG A 229 -12.43 -19.92 8.71
C ARG A 229 -12.87 -19.11 9.94
N PRO A 230 -14.00 -18.43 9.92
CA PRO A 230 -14.56 -17.82 11.10
C PRO A 230 -14.82 -18.91 12.17
N ALA A 231 -14.33 -18.68 13.38
CA ALA A 231 -14.59 -19.54 14.52
C ALA A 231 -16.12 -19.61 14.76
N GLY A 232 -16.69 -20.80 14.63
CA GLY A 232 -18.08 -21.05 14.93
C GLY A 232 -18.39 -20.76 16.40
N PRO A 233 -19.65 -20.45 16.74
CA PRO A 233 -20.06 -20.10 18.11
C PRO A 233 -19.77 -21.27 19.06
N ARG A 234 -19.08 -21.00 20.15
CA ARG A 234 -18.89 -21.94 21.24
C ARG A 234 -20.27 -22.31 21.85
N ALA A 235 -20.61 -23.56 21.82
CA ALA A 235 -21.76 -24.10 22.53
C ALA A 235 -21.57 -23.87 24.05
N THR A 236 -22.45 -23.08 24.61
CA THR A 236 -22.60 -22.96 26.07
C THR A 236 -23.20 -24.26 26.59
N GLY A 237 -22.37 -25.07 27.23
CA GLY A 237 -22.84 -26.25 27.97
C GLY A 237 -23.68 -25.84 29.14
N SER A 238 -24.97 -26.22 29.10
CA SER A 238 -25.88 -26.22 30.21
C SER A 238 -25.41 -27.26 31.26
N ALA A 239 -25.03 -26.81 32.43
CA ALA A 239 -24.87 -27.68 33.57
C ALA A 239 -26.17 -27.62 34.39
N ASP A 240 -26.91 -28.68 34.26
CA ASP A 240 -28.17 -28.98 34.95
C ASP A 240 -27.91 -29.25 36.43
N GLY A 241 -28.87 -28.87 37.22
CA GLY A 241 -28.83 -28.77 38.64
C GLY A 241 -28.72 -30.05 39.45
N ARG A 242 -28.47 -29.89 40.73
CA ARG A 242 -29.06 -30.75 41.74
C ARG A 242 -29.20 -30.01 43.06
N ALA A 243 -30.45 -29.97 43.49
CA ALA A 243 -30.86 -29.53 44.83
C ALA A 243 -30.31 -30.47 45.91
N ALA A 244 -29.90 -29.94 47.05
CA ALA A 244 -29.85 -30.63 48.32
C ALA A 244 -30.40 -29.74 49.44
N ARG A 245 -31.40 -30.28 50.08
CA ARG A 245 -32.14 -29.76 51.22
C ARG A 245 -31.31 -29.88 52.49
N GLY A 246 -31.69 -29.08 53.45
CA GLY A 246 -31.47 -29.25 54.90
C GLY A 246 -30.78 -28.02 55.49
N GLY A 247 -31.23 -27.35 56.47
CA GLY A 247 -32.14 -27.62 57.60
C GLY A 247 -31.71 -26.79 58.79
N ALA A 248 -32.61 -26.07 59.33
CA ALA A 248 -32.71 -25.66 60.75
C ALA A 248 -31.57 -24.88 61.45
N ARG A 249 -31.74 -23.72 61.86
CA ARG A 249 -32.25 -23.09 63.11
C ARG A 249 -32.03 -21.58 63.06
#